data_2487a8fee9d57bc9a2da3a86e4d7efa5
#
_entry.id   2487a8fee9d57bc9a2da3a86e4d7efa5
#
_cell.length_a   1.000
_cell.length_b   1.000
_cell.length_c   1.000
_cell.angle_alpha   90.00
_cell.angle_beta   90.00
_cell.angle_gamma   90.00
#
_symmetry.space_group_name_H-M   'P 1'
#
loop_
_entity.id
_entity.type
_entity.pdbx_description
1 polymer ?
#
loop_
_entity_poly.entity_id
_entity_poly.type
_entity_poly.pdbx_seq_one_letter_code
_entity_poly.pdbx_strand_id
1 'polypeptide(L)'
;MPAIRRLPGWAIAGLFVMAAAAGLLALRPLPQPAPPVPAPPPPVTDEVPGWRKVHVYVALCDNAHQGIVPVPAAIGNGQDPASNLYWGCGSGVKTYFSRSREWTRLAVVPNPKPHVLERLVFRHVEKQVYLVADAYDGAYIAETMADALIAASGAAPAAVTIEGRRFAVAGGADLIAYIGHNGLMDVSLELALTPNAGTPKDAIILSCASSQYFADYLRAANAAPLLWTTNLMCPEAYTLHDALTGWVNGESPASIHDRAARAYSAHQRCSVRAAKKLLKTGW
;
A
#
# COMPACT_ATOMS: atom_id res chain seq x y z
N MET A 1 52.84 34.36 -27.41
CA MET A 1 52.67 35.12 -28.65
C MET A 1 52.83 34.15 -29.83
N PRO A 2 52.15 34.31 -30.92
CA PRO A 2 50.79 34.74 -31.23
C PRO A 2 49.93 33.53 -31.78
N ALA A 3 48.79 33.55 -32.29
CA ALA A 3 47.79 34.55 -32.63
C ALA A 3 46.46 33.82 -32.93
N ILE A 4 45.42 34.51 -32.62
CA ILE A 4 44.04 34.22 -32.98
C ILE A 4 43.88 34.31 -34.52
N ARG A 5 43.10 33.38 -35.12
CA ARG A 5 42.36 33.67 -36.36
C ARG A 5 40.97 33.12 -36.41
N ARG A 6 40.09 34.01 -36.80
CA ARG A 6 38.63 33.98 -36.88
C ARG A 6 38.13 33.17 -38.08
N LEU A 7 36.87 32.77 -37.93
CA LEU A 7 35.96 32.19 -38.90
C LEU A 7 35.87 32.90 -40.26
N PRO A 8 35.31 32.23 -41.28
CA PRO A 8 34.06 32.78 -41.80
C PRO A 8 32.96 31.76 -41.99
N GLY A 9 31.72 32.29 -41.78
CA GLY A 9 30.50 31.55 -42.03
C GLY A 9 30.15 31.49 -43.50
N TRP A 10 29.36 30.48 -43.83
CA TRP A 10 28.59 30.40 -45.04
C TRP A 10 27.13 30.10 -44.74
N ALA A 11 26.29 31.04 -45.13
CA ALA A 11 24.86 30.88 -45.21
C ALA A 11 24.51 29.88 -46.33
N ILE A 12 23.65 28.94 -46.05
CA ILE A 12 22.97 28.13 -47.05
C ILE A 12 21.47 28.38 -46.93
N ALA A 13 20.99 28.87 -48.08
CA ALA A 13 19.61 29.24 -48.29
C ALA A 13 18.63 28.07 -48.13
N GLY A 14 17.51 28.38 -47.55
CA GLY A 14 16.39 27.44 -47.41
C GLY A 14 15.71 27.13 -48.73
N LEU A 15 15.42 25.88 -48.96
CA LEU A 15 14.46 25.42 -49.96
C LEU A 15 13.16 25.08 -49.23
N PHE A 16 12.16 25.96 -49.39
CA PHE A 16 10.78 25.67 -48.98
C PHE A 16 10.18 24.66 -49.96
N VAL A 17 9.99 23.43 -49.52
CA VAL A 17 9.13 22.48 -50.21
C VAL A 17 7.74 22.59 -49.57
N MET A 18 6.81 23.20 -50.26
CA MET A 18 5.40 23.20 -49.94
C MET A 18 4.85 21.81 -50.29
N ALA A 19 4.73 20.95 -49.29
CA ALA A 19 3.94 19.74 -49.40
C ALA A 19 2.47 20.08 -49.11
N ALA A 20 1.64 19.98 -50.14
CA ALA A 20 0.19 20.06 -50.01
C ALA A 20 -0.31 18.85 -49.20
N ALA A 21 -0.66 19.06 -47.96
CA ALA A 21 -1.32 18.06 -47.16
C ALA A 21 -2.82 17.95 -47.55
N ALA A 22 -3.13 16.97 -48.39
CA ALA A 22 -4.52 16.55 -48.60
C ALA A 22 -5.04 15.98 -47.27
N GLY A 23 -5.95 16.71 -46.62
CA GLY A 23 -6.57 16.28 -45.38
C GLY A 23 -7.46 15.07 -45.60
N LEU A 24 -6.98 13.88 -45.26
CA LEU A 24 -7.86 12.77 -44.97
C LEU A 24 -8.49 13.05 -43.60
N LEU A 25 -9.77 13.46 -43.61
CA LEU A 25 -10.62 13.39 -42.41
C LEU A 25 -10.73 11.91 -42.00
N ALA A 26 -9.84 11.46 -41.13
CA ALA A 26 -10.01 10.18 -40.46
C ALA A 26 -11.24 10.32 -39.55
N LEU A 27 -12.32 9.65 -39.93
CA LEU A 27 -13.50 9.48 -39.09
C LEU A 27 -13.00 8.89 -37.75
N ARG A 28 -13.03 9.68 -36.70
CA ARG A 28 -12.76 9.16 -35.34
C ARG A 28 -13.80 8.08 -35.06
N PRO A 29 -13.40 6.85 -34.69
CA PRO A 29 -14.35 5.86 -34.26
C PRO A 29 -15.14 6.42 -33.07
N LEU A 30 -16.44 6.26 -33.06
CA LEU A 30 -17.30 6.62 -31.93
C LEU A 30 -16.77 5.92 -30.69
N PRO A 31 -16.74 6.60 -29.53
CA PRO A 31 -16.33 5.96 -28.30
C PRO A 31 -17.19 4.73 -28.05
N GLN A 32 -16.57 3.58 -27.93
CA GLN A 32 -17.29 2.35 -27.59
C GLN A 32 -17.95 2.55 -26.23
N PRO A 33 -19.20 2.07 -26.02
CA PRO A 33 -19.82 2.11 -24.71
C PRO A 33 -18.90 1.38 -23.73
N ALA A 34 -18.70 1.99 -22.55
CA ALA A 34 -17.91 1.38 -21.49
C ALA A 34 -18.42 -0.03 -21.22
N PRO A 35 -17.53 -1.02 -21.01
CA PRO A 35 -17.96 -2.36 -20.67
C PRO A 35 -18.88 -2.30 -19.45
N PRO A 36 -19.92 -3.16 -19.39
CA PRO A 36 -20.85 -3.17 -18.27
C PRO A 36 -20.05 -3.37 -16.97
N VAL A 37 -20.35 -2.54 -15.98
CA VAL A 37 -19.78 -2.68 -14.64
C VAL A 37 -20.07 -4.10 -14.15
N PRO A 38 -19.08 -4.90 -13.79
CA PRO A 38 -19.31 -6.24 -13.28
C PRO A 38 -20.29 -6.18 -12.12
N ALA A 39 -21.25 -7.11 -12.09
CA ALA A 39 -22.15 -7.24 -10.93
C ALA A 39 -21.32 -7.37 -9.66
N PRO A 40 -21.74 -6.71 -8.54
CA PRO A 40 -21.04 -6.85 -7.29
C PRO A 40 -20.93 -8.34 -6.92
N PRO A 41 -19.77 -8.80 -6.44
CA PRO A 41 -19.63 -10.19 -6.03
C PRO A 41 -20.65 -10.51 -4.94
N PRO A 42 -21.12 -11.76 -4.88
CA PRO A 42 -22.10 -12.17 -3.87
C PRO A 42 -21.54 -11.89 -2.46
N PRO A 43 -22.41 -11.56 -1.49
CA PRO A 43 -21.97 -11.23 -0.14
C PRO A 43 -21.14 -12.38 0.45
N VAL A 44 -19.99 -12.03 1.02
CA VAL A 44 -19.12 -13.01 1.68
C VAL A 44 -19.75 -13.36 3.03
N THR A 45 -20.13 -14.63 3.19
CA THR A 45 -20.59 -15.15 4.47
C THR A 45 -19.44 -15.15 5.47
N ASP A 46 -19.60 -14.46 6.59
CA ASP A 46 -18.64 -14.43 7.69
C ASP A 46 -19.08 -15.45 8.76
N GLU A 47 -18.33 -16.54 8.87
CA GLU A 47 -18.62 -17.63 9.83
C GLU A 47 -17.97 -17.41 11.20
N VAL A 48 -17.31 -16.26 11.38
CA VAL A 48 -16.72 -15.85 12.67
C VAL A 48 -17.26 -14.48 13.11
N PRO A 49 -18.57 -14.35 13.30
CA PRO A 49 -19.17 -13.08 13.71
C PRO A 49 -18.58 -12.64 15.06
N GLY A 50 -18.34 -11.35 15.23
CA GLY A 50 -17.73 -10.79 16.42
C GLY A 50 -16.21 -10.87 16.49
N TRP A 51 -15.55 -11.59 15.59
CA TRP A 51 -14.10 -11.53 15.45
C TRP A 51 -13.70 -10.30 14.61
N ARG A 52 -12.72 -9.54 15.09
CA ARG A 52 -12.15 -8.45 14.31
C ARG A 52 -11.15 -8.97 13.28
N LYS A 53 -11.05 -8.29 12.16
CA LYS A 53 -10.18 -8.67 11.04
C LYS A 53 -9.32 -7.50 10.63
N VAL A 54 -8.05 -7.78 10.43
CA VAL A 54 -7.06 -6.85 9.87
C VAL A 54 -6.64 -7.37 8.51
N HIS A 55 -6.59 -6.51 7.50
CA HIS A 55 -5.97 -6.85 6.22
C HIS A 55 -4.80 -5.90 5.93
N VAL A 56 -3.62 -6.48 5.72
CA VAL A 56 -2.36 -5.77 5.47
C VAL A 56 -1.95 -5.97 4.02
N TYR A 57 -1.83 -4.88 3.30
CA TYR A 57 -1.37 -4.82 1.91
C TYR A 57 0.09 -4.37 1.90
N VAL A 58 0.98 -5.22 1.41
CA VAL A 58 2.42 -4.93 1.38
C VAL A 58 2.88 -4.86 -0.07
N ALA A 59 3.19 -3.66 -0.56
CA ALA A 59 3.90 -3.51 -1.82
C ALA A 59 5.38 -3.83 -1.57
N LEU A 60 5.88 -4.95 -2.09
CA LEU A 60 7.26 -5.36 -1.90
C LEU A 60 8.21 -4.27 -2.41
N CYS A 61 9.29 -4.01 -1.66
CA CYS A 61 10.32 -3.06 -2.05
C CYS A 61 10.95 -3.48 -3.38
N ASP A 62 10.91 -2.60 -4.38
CA ASP A 62 11.37 -2.92 -5.73
C ASP A 62 12.27 -1.82 -6.29
N ASN A 63 13.58 -2.11 -6.34
CA ASN A 63 14.57 -1.18 -6.88
C ASN A 63 14.38 -0.89 -8.38
N ALA A 64 13.75 -1.80 -9.12
CA ALA A 64 13.62 -1.69 -10.57
C ALA A 64 12.37 -0.90 -11.01
N HIS A 65 11.30 -0.95 -10.23
CA HIS A 65 9.99 -0.48 -10.71
C HIS A 65 9.36 0.65 -9.87
N GLN A 66 9.93 1.01 -8.71
CA GLN A 66 9.29 1.97 -7.80
C GLN A 66 9.97 3.35 -7.75
N GLY A 67 11.05 3.59 -8.51
CA GLY A 67 11.74 4.89 -8.49
C GLY A 67 12.36 5.29 -7.16
N ILE A 68 12.44 4.37 -6.19
CA ILE A 68 12.98 4.60 -4.85
C ILE A 68 14.49 4.78 -4.87
N VAL A 69 15.04 5.38 -3.81
CA VAL A 69 16.48 5.27 -3.55
C VAL A 69 16.80 3.78 -3.37
N PRO A 70 17.69 3.20 -4.21
CA PRO A 70 17.91 1.77 -4.19
C PRO A 70 18.41 1.26 -2.83
N VAL A 71 17.78 0.21 -2.34
CA VAL A 71 18.29 -0.57 -1.22
C VAL A 71 19.25 -1.67 -1.72
N PRO A 72 20.02 -2.36 -0.85
CA PRO A 72 20.83 -3.49 -1.27
C PRO A 72 20.01 -4.49 -2.10
N ALA A 73 20.58 -4.96 -3.22
CA ALA A 73 19.87 -5.81 -4.19
C ALA A 73 19.23 -7.06 -3.57
N ALA A 74 19.86 -7.63 -2.54
CA ALA A 74 19.35 -8.81 -1.83
C ALA A 74 17.99 -8.59 -1.15
N ILE A 75 17.59 -7.35 -0.87
CA ILE A 75 16.34 -7.02 -0.16
C ILE A 75 15.41 -6.12 -0.99
N GLY A 76 15.86 -5.68 -2.15
CA GLY A 76 15.14 -4.75 -3.05
C GLY A 76 14.60 -5.41 -4.32
N ASN A 77 14.40 -6.72 -4.32
CA ASN A 77 13.74 -7.44 -5.39
C ASN A 77 12.25 -7.57 -5.07
N GLY A 78 11.41 -6.85 -5.81
CA GLY A 78 9.96 -6.83 -5.63
C GLY A 78 9.26 -8.14 -5.99
N GLN A 79 9.94 -9.09 -6.63
CA GLN A 79 9.44 -10.41 -7.02
C GLN A 79 9.94 -11.53 -6.10
N ASP A 80 10.75 -11.22 -5.09
CA ASP A 80 11.25 -12.21 -4.13
C ASP A 80 10.71 -11.94 -2.71
N PRO A 81 9.58 -12.52 -2.31
CA PRO A 81 9.06 -12.36 -0.95
C PRO A 81 9.95 -12.99 0.13
N ALA A 82 10.87 -13.90 -0.24
CA ALA A 82 11.68 -14.60 0.77
C ALA A 82 12.70 -13.67 1.45
N SER A 83 13.29 -12.74 0.70
CA SER A 83 14.33 -11.85 1.20
C SER A 83 13.94 -10.37 1.23
N ASN A 84 12.77 -10.01 0.70
CA ASN A 84 12.35 -8.61 0.54
C ASN A 84 12.33 -7.83 1.85
N LEU A 85 12.74 -6.55 1.78
CA LEU A 85 12.86 -5.64 2.91
C LEU A 85 11.57 -5.56 3.75
N TYR A 86 10.40 -5.43 3.10
CA TYR A 86 9.12 -5.24 3.79
C TYR A 86 8.42 -6.56 4.16
N TRP A 87 8.93 -7.71 3.70
CA TRP A 87 8.28 -8.99 3.91
C TRP A 87 9.15 -10.04 4.60
N GLY A 88 10.12 -10.61 3.88
CA GLY A 88 10.94 -11.74 4.36
C GLY A 88 12.15 -11.34 5.19
N CYS A 89 12.61 -10.10 5.08
CA CYS A 89 13.72 -9.57 5.88
C CYS A 89 13.34 -9.53 7.37
N GLY A 90 14.34 -9.37 8.25
CA GLY A 90 14.16 -9.46 9.71
C GLY A 90 13.06 -8.58 10.31
N SER A 91 12.88 -7.36 9.78
CA SER A 91 11.84 -6.40 10.15
C SER A 91 10.66 -6.38 9.17
N GLY A 92 10.62 -7.28 8.19
CA GLY A 92 9.50 -7.41 7.27
C GLY A 92 8.31 -8.12 7.92
N VAL A 93 7.13 -7.93 7.36
CA VAL A 93 5.85 -8.40 7.94
C VAL A 93 5.85 -9.90 8.21
N LYS A 94 6.27 -10.71 7.24
CA LYS A 94 6.33 -12.18 7.40
C LYS A 94 7.19 -12.59 8.59
N THR A 95 8.40 -12.08 8.64
CA THR A 95 9.38 -12.52 9.65
C THR A 95 9.04 -11.96 11.02
N TYR A 96 8.67 -10.69 11.10
CA TYR A 96 8.40 -10.03 12.36
C TYR A 96 7.17 -10.62 13.07
N PHE A 97 6.04 -10.74 12.36
CA PHE A 97 4.83 -11.34 12.93
C PHE A 97 4.99 -12.83 13.24
N SER A 98 5.73 -13.59 12.43
CA SER A 98 5.99 -15.00 12.71
C SER A 98 6.86 -15.25 13.97
N ARG A 99 7.63 -14.25 14.41
CA ARG A 99 8.42 -14.29 15.64
C ARG A 99 7.70 -13.71 16.85
N SER A 100 6.58 -13.03 16.61
CA SER A 100 5.79 -12.44 17.68
C SER A 100 5.20 -13.52 18.59
N ARG A 101 5.12 -13.21 19.89
CA ARG A 101 4.41 -14.05 20.86
C ARG A 101 2.92 -13.77 20.90
N GLU A 102 2.48 -12.67 20.28
CA GLU A 102 1.07 -12.25 20.24
C GLU A 102 0.30 -12.90 19.07
N TRP A 103 1.02 -13.37 18.05
CA TRP A 103 0.41 -13.87 16.82
C TRP A 103 0.87 -15.30 16.49
N THR A 104 -0.10 -16.17 16.24
CA THR A 104 0.13 -17.52 15.71
C THR A 104 -0.13 -17.53 14.21
N ARG A 105 0.86 -17.92 13.42
CA ARG A 105 0.69 -18.09 11.98
C ARG A 105 -0.09 -19.37 11.70
N LEU A 106 -1.22 -19.25 11.01
CA LEU A 106 -2.10 -20.36 10.65
C LEU A 106 -1.84 -20.88 9.25
N ALA A 107 -1.52 -20.00 8.31
CA ALA A 107 -1.32 -20.39 6.92
C ALA A 107 -0.30 -19.52 6.20
N VAL A 108 0.31 -20.13 5.18
CA VAL A 108 1.08 -19.49 4.11
C VAL A 108 0.47 -19.96 2.79
N VAL A 109 -0.06 -19.04 2.00
CA VAL A 109 -0.70 -19.35 0.72
C VAL A 109 0.10 -18.67 -0.39
N PRO A 110 0.79 -19.43 -1.24
CA PRO A 110 1.50 -18.88 -2.38
C PRO A 110 0.49 -18.48 -3.48
N ASN A 111 0.74 -17.36 -4.13
CA ASN A 111 -0.02 -16.85 -5.28
C ASN A 111 -1.55 -16.94 -5.11
N PRO A 112 -2.14 -16.34 -4.04
CA PRO A 112 -3.57 -16.47 -3.75
C PRO A 112 -4.47 -15.77 -4.79
N LYS A 113 -3.92 -14.80 -5.51
CA LYS A 113 -4.54 -14.09 -6.66
C LYS A 113 -3.43 -13.49 -7.54
N PRO A 114 -3.74 -13.00 -8.76
CA PRO A 114 -2.77 -12.31 -9.59
C PRO A 114 -2.03 -11.21 -8.81
N HIS A 115 -0.74 -11.05 -9.07
CA HIS A 115 0.17 -10.06 -8.50
C HIS A 115 0.36 -10.14 -6.96
N VAL A 116 -0.28 -11.06 -6.26
CA VAL A 116 -0.01 -11.37 -4.86
C VAL A 116 0.84 -12.63 -4.79
N LEU A 117 2.11 -12.48 -4.42
CA LEU A 117 3.09 -13.57 -4.41
C LEU A 117 2.92 -14.50 -3.22
N GLU A 118 2.51 -13.95 -2.08
CA GLU A 118 2.30 -14.73 -0.87
C GLU A 118 1.23 -14.07 0.01
N ARG A 119 0.37 -14.88 0.62
CA ARG A 119 -0.57 -14.49 1.68
C ARG A 119 -0.23 -15.22 2.96
N LEU A 120 -0.25 -14.48 4.06
CA LEU A 120 -0.14 -15.04 5.40
C LEU A 120 -1.44 -14.84 6.14
N VAL A 121 -1.79 -15.81 6.98
CA VAL A 121 -2.90 -15.68 7.92
C VAL A 121 -2.39 -15.92 9.32
N PHE A 122 -2.71 -14.99 10.20
CA PHE A 122 -2.38 -15.06 11.62
C PHE A 122 -3.66 -14.97 12.46
N ARG A 123 -3.61 -15.56 13.65
CA ARG A 123 -4.60 -15.39 14.71
C ARG A 123 -3.91 -14.83 15.94
N HIS A 124 -4.50 -13.86 16.57
CA HIS A 124 -4.02 -13.38 17.87
C HIS A 124 -4.20 -14.45 18.95
N VAL A 125 -3.20 -14.62 19.81
CA VAL A 125 -3.16 -15.74 20.79
C VAL A 125 -4.25 -15.62 21.86
N GLU A 126 -4.61 -14.40 22.27
CA GLU A 126 -5.55 -14.15 23.37
C GLU A 126 -6.86 -13.49 22.92
N LYS A 127 -6.88 -12.81 21.79
CA LYS A 127 -8.03 -12.02 21.34
C LYS A 127 -8.67 -12.60 20.10
N GLN A 128 -9.94 -12.34 19.90
CA GLN A 128 -10.69 -12.74 18.72
C GLN A 128 -10.34 -11.83 17.53
N VAL A 129 -9.12 -11.98 17.03
CA VAL A 129 -8.61 -11.18 15.89
C VAL A 129 -7.87 -12.08 14.91
N TYR A 130 -8.24 -11.96 13.63
CA TYR A 130 -7.47 -12.48 12.52
C TYR A 130 -6.72 -11.36 11.82
N LEU A 131 -5.52 -11.66 11.34
CA LEU A 131 -4.74 -10.79 10.47
C LEU A 131 -4.41 -11.56 9.20
N VAL A 132 -4.79 -10.99 8.06
CA VAL A 132 -4.36 -11.43 6.74
C VAL A 132 -3.36 -10.43 6.20
N ALA A 133 -2.24 -10.89 5.66
CA ALA A 133 -1.25 -10.02 5.04
C ALA A 133 -0.92 -10.55 3.64
N ASP A 134 -0.94 -9.68 2.66
CA ASP A 134 -0.67 -9.96 1.26
C ASP A 134 0.60 -9.26 0.80
N ALA A 135 1.56 -10.05 0.29
CA ALA A 135 2.77 -9.57 -0.37
C ALA A 135 2.50 -9.40 -1.87
N TYR A 136 2.34 -8.18 -2.32
CA TYR A 136 2.22 -7.88 -3.74
C TYR A 136 3.59 -7.77 -4.40
N ASP A 137 3.69 -8.25 -5.63
CA ASP A 137 4.81 -7.96 -6.52
C ASP A 137 5.02 -6.43 -6.58
N GLY A 138 6.26 -6.00 -6.31
CA GLY A 138 6.61 -4.58 -6.21
C GLY A 138 6.36 -3.78 -7.48
N ALA A 139 6.36 -4.41 -8.65
CA ALA A 139 6.04 -3.79 -9.92
C ALA A 139 4.56 -3.33 -9.99
N TYR A 140 3.68 -3.90 -9.16
CA TYR A 140 2.24 -3.61 -9.12
C TYR A 140 1.84 -2.75 -7.93
N ILE A 141 2.71 -1.84 -7.50
CA ILE A 141 2.45 -0.94 -6.36
C ILE A 141 1.16 -0.11 -6.53
N ALA A 142 0.83 0.34 -7.73
CA ALA A 142 -0.40 1.09 -8.00
C ALA A 142 -1.64 0.24 -7.70
N GLU A 143 -1.64 -1.05 -8.10
CA GLU A 143 -2.70 -2.00 -7.78
C GLU A 143 -2.77 -2.27 -6.28
N THR A 144 -1.62 -2.44 -5.61
CA THR A 144 -1.58 -2.65 -4.15
C THR A 144 -2.25 -1.51 -3.38
N MET A 145 -1.96 -0.26 -3.77
CA MET A 145 -2.57 0.92 -3.17
C MET A 145 -4.06 1.01 -3.50
N ALA A 146 -4.44 0.74 -4.75
CA ALA A 146 -5.84 0.74 -5.18
C ALA A 146 -6.66 -0.29 -4.39
N ASP A 147 -6.17 -1.52 -4.27
CA ASP A 147 -6.84 -2.59 -3.51
C ASP A 147 -7.00 -2.23 -2.03
N ALA A 148 -5.96 -1.64 -1.41
CA ALA A 148 -6.04 -1.18 -0.03
C ALA A 148 -7.10 -0.07 0.16
N LEU A 149 -7.15 0.90 -0.76
CA LEU A 149 -8.11 2.01 -0.69
C LEU A 149 -9.55 1.56 -1.00
N ILE A 150 -9.73 0.64 -1.95
CA ILE A 150 -11.03 0.01 -2.23
C ILE A 150 -11.49 -0.80 -1.01
N ALA A 151 -10.60 -1.55 -0.37
CA ALA A 151 -10.92 -2.27 0.86
C ALA A 151 -11.28 -1.31 2.01
N ALA A 152 -10.58 -0.18 2.15
CA ALA A 152 -10.87 0.84 3.15
C ALA A 152 -12.27 1.45 2.97
N SER A 153 -12.77 1.52 1.74
CA SER A 153 -14.15 1.95 1.46
C SER A 153 -15.22 0.89 1.80
N GLY A 154 -14.82 -0.30 2.25
CA GLY A 154 -15.74 -1.42 2.49
C GLY A 154 -16.14 -2.18 1.24
N ALA A 155 -15.65 -1.78 0.07
CA ALA A 155 -15.92 -2.45 -1.19
C ALA A 155 -15.04 -3.70 -1.38
N ALA A 156 -15.42 -4.54 -2.36
CA ALA A 156 -14.71 -5.76 -2.75
C ALA A 156 -14.33 -6.68 -1.57
N PRO A 157 -15.31 -7.09 -0.72
CA PRO A 157 -15.02 -8.06 0.32
C PRO A 157 -14.54 -9.37 -0.31
N ALA A 158 -13.50 -9.96 0.27
CA ALA A 158 -12.94 -11.24 -0.13
C ALA A 158 -13.10 -12.26 1.00
N ALA A 159 -13.18 -13.55 0.65
CA ALA A 159 -13.25 -14.62 1.63
C ALA A 159 -11.90 -15.29 1.82
N VAL A 160 -11.57 -15.60 3.05
CA VAL A 160 -10.46 -16.50 3.40
C VAL A 160 -11.04 -17.65 4.21
N THR A 161 -10.65 -18.89 3.90
CA THR A 161 -11.06 -20.08 4.66
C THR A 161 -9.85 -20.67 5.35
N ILE A 162 -9.86 -20.74 6.67
CA ILE A 162 -8.81 -21.31 7.51
C ILE A 162 -9.44 -22.19 8.57
N GLU A 163 -8.86 -23.36 8.80
CA GLU A 163 -9.36 -24.34 9.78
C GLU A 163 -10.85 -24.66 9.59
N GLY A 164 -11.32 -24.70 8.33
CA GLY A 164 -12.70 -24.96 7.97
C GLY A 164 -13.67 -23.79 8.21
N ARG A 165 -13.18 -22.62 8.65
CA ARG A 165 -14.00 -21.44 8.90
C ARG A 165 -13.73 -20.38 7.84
N ARG A 166 -14.80 -19.83 7.28
CA ARG A 166 -14.76 -18.78 6.28
C ARG A 166 -14.99 -17.41 6.95
N PHE A 167 -14.15 -16.43 6.64
CA PHE A 167 -14.33 -15.07 7.11
C PHE A 167 -14.00 -14.02 6.06
N ALA A 168 -14.62 -12.87 6.21
CA ALA A 168 -14.47 -11.76 5.27
C ALA A 168 -13.21 -10.94 5.56
N VAL A 169 -12.46 -10.61 4.52
CA VAL A 169 -11.29 -9.73 4.52
C VAL A 169 -11.43 -8.67 3.42
N ALA A 170 -10.41 -7.92 3.11
CA ALA A 170 -10.48 -6.77 2.22
C ALA A 170 -11.59 -5.81 2.68
N GLY A 171 -12.58 -5.47 1.85
CA GLY A 171 -13.72 -4.66 2.27
C GLY A 171 -14.53 -5.22 3.44
N GLY A 172 -14.32 -6.48 3.82
CA GLY A 172 -14.90 -7.10 5.02
C GLY A 172 -14.06 -6.99 6.29
N ALA A 173 -12.83 -6.45 6.22
CA ALA A 173 -11.98 -6.25 7.39
C ALA A 173 -12.38 -4.99 8.16
N ASP A 174 -12.04 -4.94 9.45
CA ASP A 174 -12.30 -3.81 10.35
C ASP A 174 -11.18 -2.77 10.28
N LEU A 175 -9.95 -3.23 10.04
CA LEU A 175 -8.78 -2.40 9.86
C LEU A 175 -8.04 -2.77 8.57
N ILE A 176 -7.68 -1.75 7.79
CA ILE A 176 -6.87 -1.87 6.59
C ILE A 176 -5.51 -1.24 6.86
N ALA A 177 -4.44 -1.97 6.55
CA ALA A 177 -3.09 -1.43 6.63
C ALA A 177 -2.40 -1.50 5.26
N TYR A 178 -1.65 -0.45 4.92
CA TYR A 178 -0.74 -0.43 3.77
C TYR A 178 0.70 -0.24 4.27
N ILE A 179 1.61 -1.04 3.73
CA ILE A 179 3.06 -0.96 3.98
C ILE A 179 3.78 -0.97 2.64
N GLY A 180 4.66 0.01 2.42
CA GLY A 180 5.46 0.08 1.20
C GLY A 180 5.94 1.48 0.86
N HIS A 181 6.55 1.61 -0.32
CA HIS A 181 6.82 2.91 -0.91
C HIS A 181 5.50 3.68 -1.13
N ASN A 182 5.55 5.00 -1.06
CA ASN A 182 4.39 5.83 -1.38
C ASN A 182 4.34 6.12 -2.90
N GLY A 183 3.76 5.20 -3.67
CA GLY A 183 3.61 5.38 -5.11
C GLY A 183 2.73 6.57 -5.52
N LEU A 184 1.90 7.11 -4.61
CA LEU A 184 1.12 8.33 -4.88
C LEU A 184 2.00 9.60 -4.95
N MET A 185 3.27 9.50 -4.60
CA MET A 185 4.24 10.58 -4.87
C MET A 185 4.57 10.68 -6.37
N ASP A 186 4.41 9.59 -7.11
CA ASP A 186 4.81 9.44 -8.51
C ASP A 186 3.61 9.35 -9.46
N VAL A 187 2.50 8.76 -8.99
CA VAL A 187 1.28 8.55 -9.78
C VAL A 187 0.03 8.92 -9.00
N SER A 188 -1.02 9.32 -9.71
CA SER A 188 -2.37 9.44 -9.16
C SER A 188 -3.21 8.22 -9.54
N LEU A 189 -4.08 7.79 -8.64
CA LEU A 189 -5.03 6.71 -8.89
C LEU A 189 -6.41 7.29 -9.20
N GLU A 190 -6.97 6.92 -10.34
CA GLU A 190 -8.36 7.23 -10.64
C GLU A 190 -9.27 6.13 -10.09
N LEU A 191 -9.75 6.31 -8.86
CA LEU A 191 -10.59 5.33 -8.17
C LEU A 191 -11.99 5.89 -7.96
N ALA A 192 -13.00 5.17 -8.42
CA ALA A 192 -14.39 5.42 -8.08
C ALA A 192 -14.68 4.77 -6.71
N LEU A 193 -14.28 5.44 -5.61
CA LEU A 193 -14.53 4.94 -4.27
C LEU A 193 -15.98 5.23 -3.87
N THR A 194 -16.70 4.20 -3.45
CA THR A 194 -18.01 4.36 -2.80
C THR A 194 -17.77 4.45 -1.30
N PRO A 195 -18.17 5.53 -0.63
CA PRO A 195 -17.95 5.67 0.81
C PRO A 195 -18.57 4.51 1.58
N ASN A 196 -17.86 4.00 2.58
CA ASN A 196 -18.41 3.03 3.51
C ASN A 196 -19.64 3.63 4.21
N ALA A 197 -20.79 2.99 4.05
CA ALA A 197 -22.05 3.46 4.64
C ALA A 197 -22.18 3.14 6.15
N GLY A 198 -21.31 2.26 6.66
CA GLY A 198 -21.27 1.88 8.07
C GLY A 198 -20.25 2.68 8.89
N THR A 199 -19.82 2.10 10.00
CA THR A 199 -18.72 2.63 10.81
C THR A 199 -17.46 2.72 9.95
N PRO A 200 -16.77 3.89 9.95
CA PRO A 200 -15.51 4.03 9.24
C PRO A 200 -14.52 2.94 9.65
N LYS A 201 -13.84 2.36 8.65
CA LYS A 201 -12.77 1.40 8.92
C LYS A 201 -11.53 2.11 9.38
N ASP A 202 -10.82 1.53 10.33
CA ASP A 202 -9.51 2.03 10.73
C ASP A 202 -8.50 1.83 9.59
N ALA A 203 -7.69 2.84 9.33
CA ALA A 203 -6.63 2.79 8.31
C ALA A 203 -5.26 3.08 8.93
N ILE A 204 -4.30 2.18 8.69
CA ILE A 204 -2.89 2.39 9.01
C ILE A 204 -2.10 2.47 7.70
N ILE A 205 -1.49 3.63 7.41
CA ILE A 205 -0.76 3.84 6.16
C ILE A 205 0.71 4.14 6.47
N LEU A 206 1.54 3.11 6.43
CA LEU A 206 2.97 3.20 6.66
C LEU A 206 3.71 3.32 5.33
N SER A 207 3.79 4.55 4.84
CA SER A 207 4.56 4.96 3.67
C SER A 207 4.99 6.41 3.82
N CYS A 208 5.95 6.87 3.04
CA CYS A 208 6.48 8.24 3.13
C CYS A 208 5.39 9.29 2.96
N ALA A 209 5.31 10.28 3.84
CA ALA A 209 4.38 11.42 3.78
C ALA A 209 2.91 11.02 3.51
N SER A 210 2.48 9.87 4.01
CA SER A 210 1.17 9.29 3.67
C SER A 210 -0.01 10.19 4.05
N SER A 211 0.10 10.99 5.10
CA SER A 211 -0.97 11.92 5.49
C SER A 211 -1.24 13.03 4.45
N GLN A 212 -0.27 13.30 3.58
CA GLN A 212 -0.43 14.27 2.50
C GLN A 212 -1.08 13.64 1.27
N TYR A 213 -0.65 12.44 0.90
CA TYR A 213 -1.03 11.82 -0.38
C TYR A 213 -2.27 10.93 -0.29
N PHE A 214 -2.51 10.28 0.85
CA PHE A 214 -3.65 9.38 1.03
C PHE A 214 -4.91 10.07 1.58
N ALA A 215 -4.82 11.33 2.02
CA ALA A 215 -5.90 12.00 2.74
C ALA A 215 -7.22 12.04 1.96
N ASP A 216 -7.18 12.45 0.70
CA ASP A 216 -8.40 12.59 -0.10
C ASP A 216 -9.03 11.24 -0.43
N TYR A 217 -8.22 10.22 -0.67
CA TYR A 217 -8.69 8.86 -0.88
C TYR A 217 -9.35 8.28 0.37
N LEU A 218 -8.76 8.46 1.56
CA LEU A 218 -9.35 7.97 2.82
C LEU A 218 -10.65 8.72 3.16
N ARG A 219 -10.73 10.03 2.86
CA ARG A 219 -12.00 10.78 2.98
C ARG A 219 -13.06 10.24 2.03
N ALA A 220 -12.70 10.03 0.75
CA ALA A 220 -13.61 9.48 -0.25
C ALA A 220 -14.07 8.06 0.13
N ALA A 221 -13.23 7.26 0.77
CA ALA A 221 -13.56 5.94 1.27
C ALA A 221 -14.41 5.94 2.55
N ASN A 222 -14.58 7.07 3.25
CA ASN A 222 -15.08 7.15 4.62
C ASN A 222 -14.31 6.23 5.57
N ALA A 223 -12.97 6.28 5.53
CA ALA A 223 -12.07 5.54 6.40
C ALA A 223 -11.42 6.47 7.42
N ALA A 224 -11.17 5.97 8.63
CA ALA A 224 -10.56 6.73 9.72
C ALA A 224 -9.04 6.49 9.77
N PRO A 225 -8.19 7.52 9.57
CA PRO A 225 -6.75 7.35 9.66
C PRO A 225 -6.33 7.14 11.13
N LEU A 226 -6.13 5.89 11.51
CA LEU A 226 -5.68 5.52 12.84
C LEU A 226 -4.20 5.85 13.03
N LEU A 227 -3.36 5.57 12.02
CA LEU A 227 -1.93 5.90 12.05
C LEU A 227 -1.40 6.10 10.63
N TRP A 228 -0.72 7.20 10.39
CA TRP A 228 -0.06 7.53 9.14
C TRP A 228 1.16 8.44 9.37
N THR A 229 1.81 8.91 8.32
CA THR A 229 3.10 9.60 8.42
C THR A 229 3.06 11.00 7.83
N THR A 230 3.87 11.88 8.38
CA THR A 230 4.00 13.27 7.94
C THR A 230 5.23 13.53 7.08
N ASN A 231 6.17 12.57 7.00
CA ASN A 231 7.44 12.71 6.29
C ASN A 231 7.97 11.35 5.84
N LEU A 232 9.19 11.31 5.33
CA LEU A 232 9.88 10.08 4.93
C LEU A 232 10.02 9.11 6.10
N MET A 233 9.80 7.83 5.84
CA MET A 233 9.89 6.77 6.84
C MET A 233 10.45 5.47 6.28
N CYS A 234 10.86 4.56 7.19
CA CYS A 234 11.08 3.15 6.88
C CYS A 234 9.78 2.37 7.22
N PRO A 235 9.03 1.87 6.24
CA PRO A 235 7.76 1.17 6.47
C PRO A 235 7.98 -0.30 6.85
N GLU A 236 8.55 -0.53 8.01
CA GLU A 236 8.86 -1.87 8.54
C GLU A 236 7.83 -2.30 9.60
N ALA A 237 7.73 -3.63 9.79
CA ALA A 237 6.62 -4.26 10.51
C ALA A 237 6.50 -3.93 12.00
N TYR A 238 7.59 -3.55 12.69
CA TYR A 238 7.55 -3.21 14.13
C TYR A 238 6.60 -2.06 14.45
N THR A 239 6.49 -1.08 13.54
CA THR A 239 5.56 0.06 13.73
C THR A 239 4.11 -0.42 13.64
N LEU A 240 3.81 -1.26 12.64
CA LEU A 240 2.48 -1.87 12.50
C LEU A 240 2.16 -2.77 13.68
N HIS A 241 3.08 -3.64 14.07
CA HIS A 241 2.89 -4.60 15.16
C HIS A 241 2.48 -3.91 16.45
N ASP A 242 3.23 -2.90 16.89
CA ASP A 242 2.96 -2.21 18.13
C ASP A 242 1.70 -1.31 18.07
N ALA A 243 1.39 -0.76 16.89
CA ALA A 243 0.09 -0.11 16.67
C ALA A 243 -1.07 -1.10 16.79
N LEU A 244 -0.93 -2.29 16.20
CA LEU A 244 -1.95 -3.34 16.29
C LEU A 244 -2.10 -3.90 17.70
N THR A 245 -1.03 -4.03 18.49
CA THR A 245 -1.13 -4.39 19.91
C THR A 245 -2.06 -3.42 20.65
N GLY A 246 -1.90 -2.12 20.46
CA GLY A 246 -2.81 -1.12 21.04
C GLY A 246 -4.23 -1.24 20.50
N TRP A 247 -4.41 -1.40 19.20
CA TRP A 247 -5.72 -1.52 18.57
C TRP A 247 -6.46 -2.79 19.03
N VAL A 248 -5.76 -3.92 19.11
CA VAL A 248 -6.32 -5.20 19.61
C VAL A 248 -6.79 -5.06 21.05
N ASN A 249 -6.09 -4.29 21.86
CA ASN A 249 -6.44 -4.03 23.26
C ASN A 249 -7.50 -2.92 23.45
N GLY A 250 -7.95 -2.28 22.37
CA GLY A 250 -8.95 -1.20 22.45
C GLY A 250 -8.39 0.08 23.07
N GLU A 251 -7.10 0.32 22.95
CA GLU A 251 -6.45 1.52 23.46
C GLU A 251 -6.86 2.77 22.67
N SER A 252 -6.70 3.93 23.27
CA SER A 252 -6.97 5.20 22.59
C SER A 252 -6.02 5.43 21.40
N PRO A 253 -6.43 6.21 20.39
CA PRO A 253 -5.55 6.58 19.28
C PRO A 253 -4.22 7.19 19.75
N ALA A 254 -4.24 7.98 20.83
CA ALA A 254 -3.03 8.58 21.41
C ALA A 254 -2.09 7.51 21.98
N SER A 255 -2.62 6.47 22.62
CA SER A 255 -1.82 5.35 23.16
C SER A 255 -1.24 4.51 22.03
N ILE A 256 -2.04 4.24 20.97
CA ILE A 256 -1.60 3.53 19.76
C ILE A 256 -0.45 4.30 19.07
N HIS A 257 -0.60 5.61 18.94
CA HIS A 257 0.46 6.49 18.42
C HIS A 257 1.74 6.42 19.25
N ASP A 258 1.63 6.48 20.60
CA ASP A 258 2.79 6.39 21.49
C ASP A 258 3.52 5.06 21.36
N ARG A 259 2.79 3.93 21.29
CA ARG A 259 3.37 2.60 21.04
C ARG A 259 4.14 2.55 19.73
N ALA A 260 3.49 2.92 18.62
CA ALA A 260 4.10 2.93 17.31
C ALA A 260 5.35 3.82 17.25
N ALA A 261 5.30 5.00 17.89
CA ALA A 261 6.43 5.92 17.93
C ALA A 261 7.61 5.37 18.76
N ARG A 262 7.36 4.66 19.86
CA ARG A 262 8.41 4.00 20.62
C ARG A 262 9.05 2.86 19.85
N ALA A 263 8.25 2.02 19.17
CA ALA A 263 8.77 0.96 18.31
C ALA A 263 9.64 1.54 17.18
N TYR A 264 9.13 2.55 16.48
CA TYR A 264 9.88 3.23 15.43
C TYR A 264 11.20 3.82 15.96
N SER A 265 11.16 4.53 17.09
CA SER A 265 12.33 5.11 17.74
C SER A 265 13.40 4.07 18.06
N ALA A 266 13.00 2.93 18.63
CA ALA A 266 13.91 1.86 19.03
C ALA A 266 14.61 1.21 17.83
N HIS A 267 13.89 0.98 16.73
CA HIS A 267 14.44 0.32 15.54
C HIS A 267 15.21 1.31 14.63
N GLN A 268 14.72 2.52 14.46
CA GLN A 268 15.35 3.54 13.62
C GLN A 268 16.39 4.39 14.35
N ARG A 269 16.65 4.12 15.63
CA ARG A 269 17.65 4.82 16.45
C ARG A 269 17.47 6.36 16.45
N CYS A 270 16.24 6.82 16.36
CA CYS A 270 15.87 8.23 16.48
C CYS A 270 15.24 8.50 17.85
N SER A 271 15.08 9.77 18.23
CA SER A 271 14.40 10.08 19.49
C SER A 271 12.89 9.77 19.40
N VAL A 272 12.27 9.36 20.51
CA VAL A 272 10.81 9.17 20.60
C VAL A 272 10.06 10.45 20.19
N ARG A 273 10.60 11.64 20.50
CA ARG A 273 10.03 12.92 20.08
C ARG A 273 10.02 13.06 18.55
N ALA A 274 11.09 12.64 17.87
CA ALA A 274 11.17 12.66 16.41
C ALA A 274 10.17 11.65 15.80
N ALA A 275 10.10 10.43 16.34
CA ALA A 275 9.15 9.42 15.91
C ALA A 275 7.69 9.88 16.10
N LYS A 276 7.37 10.53 17.23
CA LYS A 276 6.04 11.11 17.47
C LYS A 276 5.69 12.26 16.52
N LYS A 277 6.67 13.01 16.02
CA LYS A 277 6.41 14.03 14.98
C LYS A 277 6.23 13.43 13.60
N LEU A 278 6.91 12.32 13.33
CA LEU A 278 6.80 11.59 12.06
C LEU A 278 5.44 10.91 11.92
N LEU A 279 4.98 10.27 12.98
CA LEU A 279 3.70 9.57 13.01
C LEU A 279 2.57 10.53 13.39
N LYS A 280 1.39 10.29 12.86
CA LYS A 280 0.18 11.08 13.12
C LYS A 280 -1.02 10.14 13.29
N THR A 281 -1.99 10.53 14.11
CA THR A 281 -3.30 9.87 14.27
C THR A 281 -4.41 10.87 14.00
N GLY A 282 -5.51 10.41 13.46
CA GLY A 282 -6.65 11.25 13.07
C GLY A 282 -6.33 12.17 11.88
N TRP A 283 -7.24 13.05 11.56
CA TRP A 283 -7.16 14.04 10.47
C TRP A 283 -6.27 15.24 10.78
#